data_0b4e3db857a6b7e175c26d31f4fd18d2
#
_entry.id   0b4e3db857a6b7e175c26d31f4fd18d2
#
_cell.length_a   1.000
_cell.length_b   1.000
_cell.length_c   1.000
_cell.angle_alpha   90.00
_cell.angle_beta   90.00
_cell.angle_gamma   90.00
#
_symmetry.space_group_name_H-M   'P 1'
#
loop_
_entity.id
_entity.type
_entity.pdbx_description
1 polymer ?
#
loop_
_entity_poly.entity_id
_entity_poly.type
_entity_poly.pdbx_seq_one_letter_code
_entity_poly.pdbx_strand_id
1 'polypeptide(L)'
;EGLSANLAEFPAEFCLFSSHVSSLVLEDRANDSKREISIAVDNEVIELTDQGETKTWRLFKTMYAPSRRAKTDAGELTDRDEVPLAWAVPIDHRYSGKFWAFFPTEYETTLSGILNAPWKTNEDRQNLLKGVFNDELLNACAELVIDQLPELVDDEDPGKFLELLPGRGRELRNWADGIITEQIYE
;
A
#
# COMPACT_ATOMS: atom_id res chain seq x y z
N GLU A 1 25.49 -12.43 7.61
CA GLU A 1 24.37 -12.17 8.57
C GLU A 1 23.27 -11.29 7.96
N GLY A 2 23.58 -10.23 7.18
CA GLY A 2 22.57 -9.31 6.64
C GLY A 2 21.62 -9.91 5.59
N LEU A 3 22.13 -10.74 4.66
CA LEU A 3 21.29 -11.28 3.57
C LEU A 3 20.24 -12.27 4.08
N SER A 4 20.60 -13.14 5.02
CA SER A 4 19.67 -14.10 5.63
C SER A 4 18.55 -13.40 6.40
N ALA A 5 18.87 -12.33 7.12
CA ALA A 5 17.86 -11.51 7.80
C ALA A 5 16.93 -10.84 6.78
N ASN A 6 17.45 -10.26 5.70
CA ASN A 6 16.64 -9.64 4.66
C ASN A 6 15.71 -10.63 3.95
N LEU A 7 16.12 -11.90 3.75
CA LEU A 7 15.26 -12.94 3.20
C LEU A 7 14.14 -13.35 4.16
N ALA A 8 14.45 -13.44 5.45
CA ALA A 8 13.47 -13.75 6.49
C ALA A 8 12.44 -12.62 6.69
N GLU A 9 12.90 -11.38 6.58
CA GLU A 9 12.08 -10.17 6.78
C GLU A 9 11.44 -9.64 5.49
N PHE A 10 11.62 -10.33 4.36
CA PHE A 10 11.03 -9.91 3.09
C PHE A 10 9.51 -9.76 3.23
N PRO A 11 8.93 -8.60 2.86
CA PRO A 11 7.50 -8.37 3.04
C PRO A 11 6.68 -9.19 2.04
N ALA A 12 5.91 -10.15 2.55
CA ALA A 12 5.06 -11.02 1.72
C ALA A 12 4.04 -10.21 0.90
N GLU A 13 3.59 -9.08 1.44
CA GLU A 13 2.63 -8.17 0.83
C GLU A 13 3.14 -7.54 -0.48
N PHE A 14 4.43 -7.64 -0.78
CA PHE A 14 4.98 -7.29 -2.10
C PHE A 14 4.23 -8.02 -3.24
N CYS A 15 3.83 -9.26 -3.00
CA CYS A 15 3.10 -10.07 -3.97
C CYS A 15 1.71 -9.49 -4.31
N LEU A 16 1.08 -8.69 -3.41
CA LEU A 16 -0.21 -8.04 -3.68
C LEU A 16 -0.15 -7.08 -4.88
N PHE A 17 1.00 -6.43 -5.08
CA PHE A 17 1.18 -5.41 -6.11
C PHE A 17 1.86 -5.92 -7.38
N SER A 18 2.25 -7.20 -7.41
CA SER A 18 2.93 -7.83 -8.54
C SER A 18 1.95 -8.68 -9.34
N SER A 19 1.41 -8.13 -10.43
CA SER A 19 0.37 -8.77 -11.27
C SER A 19 0.82 -10.07 -11.96
N HIS A 20 2.13 -10.37 -11.96
CA HIS A 20 2.70 -11.52 -12.68
C HIS A 20 3.34 -12.56 -11.76
N VAL A 21 3.30 -12.33 -10.44
CA VAL A 21 3.86 -13.24 -9.44
C VAL A 21 2.72 -13.93 -8.72
N SER A 22 2.53 -15.22 -8.97
CA SER A 22 1.58 -16.06 -8.22
C SER A 22 2.24 -16.80 -7.06
N SER A 23 3.56 -16.97 -7.11
CA SER A 23 4.33 -17.55 -6.01
C SER A 23 5.76 -17.00 -6.02
N LEU A 24 6.34 -16.90 -4.83
CA LEU A 24 7.72 -16.47 -4.60
C LEU A 24 8.38 -17.46 -3.63
N VAL A 25 9.53 -17.97 -4.00
CA VAL A 25 10.32 -18.84 -3.15
C VAL A 25 11.61 -18.12 -2.77
N LEU A 26 11.82 -17.93 -1.48
CA LEU A 26 13.03 -17.36 -0.90
C LEU A 26 13.85 -18.50 -0.29
N GLU A 27 15.03 -18.75 -0.83
CA GLU A 27 15.92 -19.83 -0.40
C GLU A 27 17.23 -19.26 0.16
N ASP A 28 17.47 -19.53 1.44
CA ASP A 28 18.74 -19.24 2.10
C ASP A 28 19.57 -20.53 2.21
N ARG A 29 20.44 -20.75 1.25
CA ARG A 29 21.29 -21.94 1.17
C ARG A 29 22.35 -22.00 2.27
N ALA A 30 22.68 -20.87 2.86
CA ALA A 30 23.68 -20.81 3.94
C ALA A 30 23.11 -21.39 5.25
N ASN A 31 21.81 -21.18 5.48
CA ASN A 31 21.09 -21.62 6.67
C ASN A 31 20.12 -22.76 6.40
N ASP A 32 20.12 -23.33 5.19
CA ASP A 32 19.22 -24.41 4.76
C ASP A 32 17.74 -24.07 5.05
N SER A 33 17.35 -22.82 4.81
CA SER A 33 15.98 -22.36 5.05
C SER A 33 15.29 -21.98 3.74
N LYS A 34 14.00 -22.29 3.66
CA LYS A 34 13.13 -22.00 2.53
C LYS A 34 11.83 -21.37 3.03
N ARG A 35 11.46 -20.24 2.45
CA ARG A 35 10.17 -19.58 2.68
C ARG A 35 9.42 -19.51 1.35
N GLU A 36 8.17 -19.91 1.37
CA GLU A 36 7.30 -19.89 0.20
C GLU A 36 6.13 -18.96 0.48
N ILE A 37 5.94 -18.01 -0.44
CA ILE A 37 4.85 -17.04 -0.44
C ILE A 37 4.03 -17.28 -1.70
N SER A 38 2.73 -17.40 -1.58
CA SER A 38 1.83 -17.59 -2.72
C SER A 38 0.60 -16.71 -2.62
N ILE A 39 0.02 -16.37 -3.77
CA ILE A 39 -1.23 -15.62 -3.86
C ILE A 39 -2.23 -16.37 -4.73
N ALA A 40 -3.48 -16.39 -4.28
CA ALA A 40 -4.64 -16.75 -5.07
C ALA A 40 -5.50 -15.49 -5.26
N VAL A 41 -5.90 -15.20 -6.49
CA VAL A 41 -6.64 -13.98 -6.85
C VAL A 41 -8.00 -14.37 -7.37
N ASP A 42 -9.04 -13.83 -6.75
CA ASP A 42 -10.41 -13.89 -7.24
C ASP A 42 -10.98 -12.45 -7.32
N ASN A 43 -10.99 -11.90 -8.53
CA ASN A 43 -11.32 -10.50 -8.78
C ASN A 43 -10.41 -9.54 -7.97
N GLU A 44 -11.00 -8.78 -7.02
CA GLU A 44 -10.28 -7.85 -6.14
C GLU A 44 -9.80 -8.50 -4.84
N VAL A 45 -10.25 -9.74 -4.57
CA VAL A 45 -9.89 -10.47 -3.35
C VAL A 45 -8.63 -11.28 -3.60
N ILE A 46 -7.67 -11.15 -2.70
CA ILE A 46 -6.38 -11.83 -2.76
C ILE A 46 -6.16 -12.59 -1.46
N GLU A 47 -5.99 -13.89 -1.57
CA GLU A 47 -5.49 -14.72 -0.47
C GLU A 47 -3.98 -14.79 -0.56
N LEU A 48 -3.29 -14.21 0.41
CA LEU A 48 -1.84 -14.23 0.55
C LEU A 48 -1.46 -15.28 1.58
N THR A 49 -0.79 -16.32 1.13
CA THR A 49 -0.28 -17.38 2.00
C THR A 49 1.22 -17.27 2.16
N ASP A 50 1.68 -17.19 3.40
CA ASP A 50 3.09 -17.13 3.78
C ASP A 50 3.35 -18.14 4.91
N GLN A 51 4.26 -19.08 4.68
CA GLN A 51 4.59 -20.13 5.65
C GLN A 51 3.37 -20.88 6.21
N GLY A 52 2.32 -21.05 5.38
CA GLY A 52 1.10 -21.77 5.76
C GLY A 52 0.05 -20.92 6.48
N GLU A 53 0.33 -19.66 6.79
CA GLU A 53 -0.66 -18.71 7.27
C GLU A 53 -1.26 -17.94 6.07
N THR A 54 -2.58 -17.95 5.95
CA THR A 54 -3.29 -17.24 4.88
C THR A 54 -3.97 -16.01 5.45
N LYS A 55 -3.79 -14.87 4.76
CA LYS A 55 -4.42 -13.58 5.05
C LYS A 55 -5.17 -13.10 3.82
N THR A 56 -6.39 -12.63 4.04
CA THR A 56 -7.25 -12.13 2.97
C THR A 56 -7.12 -10.61 2.84
N TRP A 57 -6.93 -10.17 1.60
CA TRP A 57 -6.81 -8.77 1.23
C TRP A 57 -7.81 -8.44 0.14
N ARG A 58 -8.25 -7.19 0.09
CA ARG A 58 -8.95 -6.62 -1.06
C ARG A 58 -8.07 -5.55 -1.69
N LEU A 59 -7.88 -5.62 -3.00
CA LEU A 59 -6.94 -4.74 -3.70
C LEU A 59 -7.67 -3.86 -4.70
N PHE A 60 -7.75 -2.58 -4.40
CA PHE A 60 -8.28 -1.55 -5.27
C PHE A 60 -7.15 -0.86 -6.03
N LYS A 61 -7.36 -0.61 -7.32
CA LYS A 61 -6.37 0.00 -8.21
C LYS A 61 -7.00 1.06 -9.08
N THR A 62 -6.25 2.11 -9.34
CA THR A 62 -6.60 3.12 -10.34
C THR A 62 -5.34 3.64 -11.04
N MET A 63 -5.54 4.31 -12.18
CA MET A 63 -4.50 5.05 -12.86
C MET A 63 -4.75 6.54 -12.67
N TYR A 64 -3.70 7.28 -12.36
CA TYR A 64 -3.76 8.73 -12.15
C TYR A 64 -2.85 9.44 -13.14
N ALA A 65 -3.36 10.50 -13.77
CA ALA A 65 -2.60 11.35 -14.67
C ALA A 65 -2.09 12.61 -13.94
N PRO A 66 -0.82 12.65 -13.49
CA PRO A 66 -0.29 13.80 -12.78
C PRO A 66 -0.30 15.06 -13.64
N SER A 67 -0.57 16.22 -13.02
CA SER A 67 -0.52 17.50 -13.70
C SER A 67 0.88 17.78 -14.27
N ARG A 68 0.96 18.69 -15.24
CA ARG A 68 2.25 19.11 -15.79
C ARG A 68 3.21 19.64 -14.70
N ARG A 69 2.66 20.31 -13.68
CA ARG A 69 3.43 20.83 -12.55
C ARG A 69 3.97 19.70 -11.67
N ALA A 70 3.15 18.70 -11.39
CA ALA A 70 3.56 17.51 -10.67
C ALA A 70 4.64 16.74 -11.42
N LYS A 71 4.47 16.53 -12.73
CA LYS A 71 5.49 15.88 -13.59
C LYS A 71 6.82 16.63 -13.53
N THR A 72 6.81 17.95 -13.54
CA THR A 72 8.03 18.77 -13.41
C THR A 72 8.69 18.59 -12.04
N ASP A 73 7.89 18.54 -10.96
CA ASP A 73 8.40 18.30 -9.60
C ASP A 73 8.99 16.89 -9.44
N ALA A 74 8.36 15.89 -10.07
CA ALA A 74 8.82 14.50 -9.99
C ALA A 74 10.15 14.24 -10.74
N GLY A 75 10.48 15.05 -11.75
CA GLY A 75 11.68 14.87 -12.57
C GLY A 75 11.62 13.59 -13.39
N GLU A 76 12.69 12.77 -13.36
CA GLU A 76 12.81 11.53 -14.15
C GLU A 76 11.80 10.41 -13.80
N LEU A 77 11.08 10.54 -12.67
CA LEU A 77 10.05 9.56 -12.28
C LEU A 77 8.83 9.57 -13.22
N THR A 78 8.70 10.51 -14.13
CA THR A 78 7.46 10.79 -14.86
C THR A 78 7.54 10.80 -16.38
N ASP A 79 8.29 9.90 -16.98
CA ASP A 79 8.15 9.61 -18.42
C ASP A 79 6.78 8.98 -18.78
N ARG A 80 5.93 8.71 -17.77
CA ARG A 80 4.61 8.11 -17.97
C ARG A 80 3.52 9.16 -17.88
N ASP A 81 2.54 9.05 -18.78
CA ASP A 81 1.35 9.91 -18.75
C ASP A 81 0.46 9.63 -17.54
N GLU A 82 0.40 8.38 -17.13
CA GLU A 82 -0.36 7.91 -15.97
C GLU A 82 0.51 7.06 -15.04
N VAL A 83 0.21 7.13 -13.76
CA VAL A 83 0.88 6.35 -12.73
C VAL A 83 -0.12 5.47 -11.96
N PRO A 84 0.26 4.24 -11.59
CA PRO A 84 -0.62 3.36 -10.83
C PRO A 84 -0.71 3.79 -9.37
N LEU A 85 -1.93 3.78 -8.85
CA LEU A 85 -2.23 3.90 -7.43
C LEU A 85 -2.95 2.64 -6.98
N ALA A 86 -2.66 2.17 -5.77
CA ALA A 86 -3.35 1.03 -5.21
C ALA A 86 -3.55 1.17 -3.70
N TRP A 87 -4.68 0.65 -3.23
CA TRP A 87 -4.97 0.49 -1.82
C TRP A 87 -5.26 -0.98 -1.53
N ALA A 88 -4.41 -1.63 -0.75
CA ALA A 88 -4.62 -2.99 -0.27
C ALA A 88 -5.23 -2.95 1.12
N VAL A 89 -6.43 -3.53 1.26
CA VAL A 89 -7.25 -3.50 2.48
C VAL A 89 -7.22 -4.87 3.14
N PRO A 90 -6.84 -4.98 4.42
CA PRO A 90 -6.97 -6.25 5.16
C PRO A 90 -8.45 -6.54 5.45
N ILE A 91 -8.91 -7.78 5.22
CA ILE A 91 -10.30 -8.17 5.40
C ILE A 91 -10.52 -8.93 6.71
N ASP A 92 -9.67 -9.89 7.01
CA ASP A 92 -9.79 -10.83 8.13
C ASP A 92 -8.78 -10.61 9.26
N HIS A 93 -7.94 -9.58 9.13
CA HIS A 93 -6.88 -9.29 10.07
C HIS A 93 -6.67 -7.77 10.22
N ARG A 94 -5.92 -7.37 11.25
CA ARG A 94 -5.52 -5.96 11.45
C ARG A 94 -4.16 -5.73 10.81
N TYR A 95 -4.02 -4.57 10.15
CA TYR A 95 -2.78 -4.13 9.56
C TYR A 95 -2.57 -2.64 9.82
N SER A 96 -1.42 -2.27 10.36
CA SER A 96 -1.06 -0.86 10.52
C SER A 96 -0.86 -0.22 9.16
N GLY A 97 -1.49 0.92 8.95
CA GLY A 97 -1.44 1.61 7.67
C GLY A 97 -0.04 2.07 7.29
N LYS A 98 0.35 1.82 6.05
CA LYS A 98 1.68 2.18 5.52
C LYS A 98 1.63 2.71 4.10
N PHE A 99 2.57 3.63 3.82
CA PHE A 99 2.88 4.03 2.45
C PHE A 99 3.98 3.13 1.88
N TRP A 100 3.75 2.64 0.66
CA TRP A 100 4.70 1.81 -0.08
C TRP A 100 5.05 2.46 -1.41
N ALA A 101 6.35 2.52 -1.72
CA ALA A 101 6.88 2.84 -3.03
C ALA A 101 7.33 1.53 -3.71
N PHE A 102 6.37 0.64 -4.02
CA PHE A 102 6.53 -0.79 -4.36
C PHE A 102 7.11 -1.65 -3.23
N PHE A 103 7.86 -1.07 -2.34
CA PHE A 103 8.37 -1.64 -1.09
C PHE A 103 7.95 -0.75 0.08
N PRO A 104 7.94 -1.28 1.31
CA PRO A 104 7.59 -0.50 2.49
C PRO A 104 8.51 0.70 2.67
N THR A 105 7.92 1.83 3.02
CA THR A 105 8.64 3.01 3.53
C THR A 105 8.52 3.08 5.06
N GLU A 106 9.19 4.01 5.70
CA GLU A 106 9.00 4.29 7.13
C GLU A 106 7.76 5.15 7.41
N TYR A 107 7.09 5.63 6.35
CA TYR A 107 5.89 6.44 6.50
C TYR A 107 4.67 5.57 6.80
N GLU A 108 4.04 5.88 7.93
CA GLU A 108 2.81 5.25 8.39
C GLU A 108 1.61 6.16 8.13
N THR A 109 0.42 5.55 8.04
CA THR A 109 -0.86 6.25 7.98
C THR A 109 -1.82 5.68 9.03
N THR A 110 -2.76 6.50 9.48
CA THR A 110 -3.85 6.07 10.35
C THR A 110 -4.97 5.34 9.59
N LEU A 111 -4.99 5.44 8.25
CA LEU A 111 -5.80 4.59 7.38
C LEU A 111 -5.25 3.17 7.39
N SER A 112 -6.09 2.16 7.61
CA SER A 112 -5.66 0.76 7.59
C SER A 112 -5.29 0.28 6.19
N GLY A 113 -4.30 -0.61 6.11
CA GLY A 113 -3.86 -1.21 4.86
C GLY A 113 -2.64 -0.52 4.25
N ILE A 114 -2.41 -0.78 2.97
CA ILE A 114 -1.22 -0.32 2.26
C ILE A 114 -1.62 0.60 1.11
N LEU A 115 -1.15 1.84 1.14
CA LEU A 115 -1.23 2.77 0.01
C LEU A 115 0.06 2.66 -0.80
N ASN A 116 -0.03 2.04 -1.99
CA ASN A 116 1.10 1.83 -2.88
C ASN A 116 1.02 2.74 -4.11
N ALA A 117 2.06 3.54 -4.31
CA ALA A 117 2.21 4.43 -5.45
C ALA A 117 3.69 4.70 -5.75
N PRO A 118 4.03 5.26 -6.91
CA PRO A 118 5.40 5.66 -7.25
C PRO A 118 5.79 6.98 -6.56
N TRP A 119 5.72 6.99 -5.23
CA TRP A 119 6.06 8.17 -4.43
C TRP A 119 7.47 8.68 -4.74
N LYS A 120 7.62 10.00 -4.77
CA LYS A 120 8.93 10.65 -4.72
C LYS A 120 9.48 10.51 -3.30
N THR A 121 10.58 9.79 -3.17
CA THR A 121 11.22 9.47 -1.90
C THR A 121 12.65 10.04 -1.86
N ASN A 122 13.23 10.06 -0.66
CA ASN A 122 14.65 10.27 -0.51
C ASN A 122 15.49 9.10 -1.09
N GLU A 123 16.81 9.22 -1.07
CA GLU A 123 17.73 8.26 -1.72
C GLU A 123 17.63 6.84 -1.16
N ASP A 124 17.39 6.69 0.14
CA ASP A 124 17.21 5.39 0.81
C ASP A 124 15.79 4.81 0.68
N ARG A 125 14.87 5.55 0.02
CA ARG A 125 13.46 5.20 -0.20
C ARG A 125 12.64 4.99 1.06
N GLN A 126 13.10 5.50 2.19
CA GLN A 126 12.41 5.35 3.47
C GLN A 126 11.38 6.47 3.70
N ASN A 127 11.64 7.66 3.18
CA ASN A 127 10.83 8.84 3.49
C ASN A 127 10.23 9.47 2.25
N LEU A 128 8.94 9.81 2.30
CA LEU A 128 8.27 10.58 1.26
C LEU A 128 8.74 12.03 1.28
N LEU A 129 9.06 12.58 0.13
CA LEU A 129 9.44 13.99 0.01
C LEU A 129 8.19 14.87 -0.18
N LYS A 130 8.15 16.00 0.52
CA LYS A 130 7.11 17.01 0.29
C LYS A 130 7.29 17.62 -1.10
N GLY A 131 6.19 17.81 -1.80
CA GLY A 131 6.18 18.40 -3.13
C GLY A 131 4.88 18.15 -3.87
N VAL A 132 4.70 18.89 -4.96
CA VAL A 132 3.46 18.89 -5.75
C VAL A 132 3.10 17.49 -6.24
N PHE A 133 4.10 16.71 -6.63
CA PHE A 133 3.86 15.36 -7.12
C PHE A 133 3.25 14.45 -6.05
N ASN A 134 3.87 14.39 -4.88
CA ASN A 134 3.34 13.55 -3.79
C ASN A 134 2.02 14.11 -3.24
N ASP A 135 1.85 15.43 -3.18
CA ASP A 135 0.58 16.03 -2.75
C ASP A 135 -0.58 15.62 -3.67
N GLU A 136 -0.37 15.64 -5.00
CA GLU A 136 -1.39 15.18 -5.96
C GLU A 136 -1.67 13.69 -5.83
N LEU A 137 -0.65 12.84 -5.65
CA LEU A 137 -0.85 11.40 -5.47
C LEU A 137 -1.57 11.08 -4.16
N LEU A 138 -1.29 11.82 -3.08
CA LEU A 138 -1.98 11.64 -1.80
C LEU A 138 -3.47 11.97 -1.92
N ASN A 139 -3.81 13.08 -2.59
CA ASN A 139 -5.20 13.43 -2.84
C ASN A 139 -5.90 12.37 -3.71
N ALA A 140 -5.26 11.92 -4.79
CA ALA A 140 -5.81 10.86 -5.65
C ALA A 140 -5.94 9.51 -4.93
N CYS A 141 -5.05 9.19 -4.00
CA CYS A 141 -5.21 8.02 -3.13
C CYS A 141 -6.40 8.16 -2.18
N ALA A 142 -6.63 9.35 -1.61
CA ALA A 142 -7.80 9.60 -0.77
C ALA A 142 -9.10 9.49 -1.56
N GLU A 143 -9.15 10.02 -2.79
CA GLU A 143 -10.27 9.83 -3.72
C GLU A 143 -10.52 8.34 -4.00
N LEU A 144 -9.47 7.56 -4.30
CA LEU A 144 -9.58 6.10 -4.47
C LEU A 144 -10.21 5.45 -3.24
N VAL A 145 -9.76 5.81 -2.04
CA VAL A 145 -10.32 5.26 -0.79
C VAL A 145 -11.80 5.59 -0.68
N ILE A 146 -12.19 6.86 -0.87
CA ILE A 146 -13.58 7.32 -0.75
C ILE A 146 -14.48 6.59 -1.76
N ASP A 147 -14.04 6.48 -3.01
CA ASP A 147 -14.80 5.82 -4.09
C ASP A 147 -15.02 4.33 -3.82
N GLN A 148 -14.11 3.69 -3.08
CA GLN A 148 -14.19 2.26 -2.79
C GLN A 148 -14.86 1.92 -1.44
N LEU A 149 -15.18 2.90 -0.60
CA LEU A 149 -15.86 2.64 0.67
C LEU A 149 -17.19 1.89 0.51
N PRO A 150 -18.05 2.18 -0.49
CA PRO A 150 -19.29 1.43 -0.68
C PRO A 150 -19.08 -0.07 -0.91
N GLU A 151 -17.97 -0.45 -1.54
CA GLU A 151 -17.62 -1.85 -1.82
C GLU A 151 -17.16 -2.61 -0.57
N LEU A 152 -16.84 -1.90 0.51
CA LEU A 152 -16.40 -2.47 1.78
C LEU A 152 -17.52 -2.61 2.80
N VAL A 153 -18.73 -2.18 2.45
CA VAL A 153 -19.90 -2.32 3.33
C VAL A 153 -20.30 -3.79 3.37
N ASP A 154 -20.35 -4.33 4.58
CA ASP A 154 -20.84 -5.68 4.87
C ASP A 154 -22.32 -5.61 5.26
N ASP A 155 -23.17 -6.43 4.65
CA ASP A 155 -24.61 -6.46 4.95
C ASP A 155 -24.90 -6.91 6.39
N GLU A 156 -24.05 -7.75 6.97
CA GLU A 156 -24.18 -8.24 8.36
C GLU A 156 -23.64 -7.23 9.39
N ASP A 157 -22.59 -6.49 9.04
CA ASP A 157 -21.99 -5.43 9.87
C ASP A 157 -21.65 -4.19 9.03
N PRO A 158 -22.63 -3.35 8.71
CA PRO A 158 -22.44 -2.17 7.87
C PRO A 158 -21.47 -1.14 8.42
N GLY A 159 -21.13 -1.22 9.71
CA GLY A 159 -20.18 -0.33 10.36
C GLY A 159 -18.72 -0.80 10.36
N LYS A 160 -18.47 -2.05 9.99
CA LYS A 160 -17.15 -2.68 10.08
C LYS A 160 -16.05 -1.93 9.32
N PHE A 161 -16.37 -1.40 8.14
CA PHE A 161 -15.41 -0.66 7.33
C PHE A 161 -14.89 0.62 8.02
N LEU A 162 -15.63 1.18 8.98
CA LEU A 162 -15.19 2.36 9.75
C LEU A 162 -13.90 2.08 10.55
N GLU A 163 -13.63 0.83 10.89
CA GLU A 163 -12.38 0.43 11.55
C GLU A 163 -11.15 0.62 10.66
N LEU A 164 -11.34 0.67 9.35
CA LEU A 164 -10.28 0.89 8.36
C LEU A 164 -9.90 2.36 8.25
N LEU A 165 -10.82 3.27 8.56
CA LEU A 165 -10.65 4.70 8.36
C LEU A 165 -9.80 5.33 9.47
N PRO A 166 -9.14 6.48 9.18
CA PRO A 166 -8.49 7.28 10.18
C PRO A 166 -9.50 7.66 11.29
N GLY A 167 -9.17 7.42 12.55
CA GLY A 167 -10.04 7.83 13.66
C GLY A 167 -10.02 9.34 13.83
N ARG A 168 -11.21 9.98 13.90
CA ARG A 168 -11.32 11.40 14.25
C ARG A 168 -10.65 11.67 15.59
N GLY A 169 -9.79 12.69 15.65
CA GLY A 169 -9.07 13.07 16.86
C GLY A 169 -7.86 12.19 17.19
N ARG A 170 -7.47 11.24 16.35
CA ARG A 170 -6.18 10.56 16.48
C ARG A 170 -5.05 11.50 16.08
N GLU A 171 -3.91 11.33 16.75
CA GLU A 171 -2.69 12.03 16.38
C GLU A 171 -2.21 11.54 14.99
N LEU A 172 -1.96 12.50 14.10
CA LEU A 172 -1.45 12.22 12.76
C LEU A 172 -0.03 11.64 12.85
N ARG A 173 0.27 10.66 12.02
CA ARG A 173 1.59 10.02 11.98
C ARG A 173 2.64 10.94 11.36
N ASN A 174 2.26 11.64 10.30
CA ASN A 174 3.13 12.55 9.56
C ASN A 174 2.27 13.44 8.63
N TRP A 175 2.90 14.30 7.85
CA TRP A 175 2.23 15.22 6.95
C TRP A 175 1.41 14.53 5.84
N ALA A 176 1.89 13.37 5.33
CA ALA A 176 1.18 12.62 4.29
C ALA A 176 -0.10 11.99 4.84
N ASP A 177 -0.04 11.43 6.06
CA ASP A 177 -1.21 10.96 6.79
C ASP A 177 -2.22 12.08 7.06
N GLY A 178 -1.73 13.30 7.27
CA GLY A 178 -2.56 14.50 7.41
C GLY A 178 -3.38 14.78 6.16
N ILE A 179 -2.78 14.78 4.98
CA ILE A 179 -3.47 15.02 3.71
C ILE A 179 -4.53 13.92 3.46
N ILE A 180 -4.20 12.65 3.62
CA ILE A 180 -5.14 11.54 3.45
C ILE A 180 -6.34 11.69 4.41
N THR A 181 -6.06 11.96 5.67
CA THR A 181 -7.11 12.08 6.70
C THR A 181 -8.03 13.27 6.43
N GLU A 182 -7.49 14.42 6.07
CA GLU A 182 -8.24 15.63 5.75
C GLU A 182 -9.21 15.38 4.59
N GLN A 183 -8.72 14.83 3.49
CA GLN A 183 -9.52 14.55 2.31
C GLN A 183 -10.63 13.51 2.54
N ILE A 184 -10.40 12.50 3.37
CA ILE A 184 -11.43 11.49 3.69
C ILE A 184 -12.57 12.10 4.52
N TYR A 185 -12.32 13.16 5.29
CA TYR A 185 -13.31 13.74 6.19
C TYR A 185 -13.87 15.11 5.76
N GLU A 186 -13.43 15.67 4.64
CA GLU A 186 -14.03 16.83 4.00
C GLU A 186 -15.28 16.47 3.18
#